data_4f710e2dde1c1cc5dad1f5b7a43851a0
#
_entry.id   4f710e2dde1c1cc5dad1f5b7a43851a0
#
_cell.length_a   1.000
_cell.length_b   1.000
_cell.length_c   1.000
_cell.angle_alpha   90.00
_cell.angle_beta   90.00
_cell.angle_gamma   90.00
#
_symmetry.space_group_name_H-M   'P 1'
#
loop_
_entity.id
_entity.type
_entity.pdbx_description
1 polymer ?
#
loop_
_entity_poly.entity_id
_entity_poly.type
_entity_poly.pdbx_seq_one_letter_code
_entity_poly.pdbx_strand_id
1 'polypeptide(L)'
;FRRNGFDQLDLIINHFLDKIDSFPEFKESEYYKAGRGELIPDRFVFSQYYKPIGHIVFRYLQAFIRRAEDLDISDIVDLSELRQAVLSGTISDQQQRTIELVRPVIVCLAVAYAMEDMGVNIDNAGIWMERRVAADGIREKNPPDTILVNTLVSKYRNMANRYLRELQKHLSGATNTNPLIRDNKNKKTTWQ
;
A
#
# COMPACT_ATOMS: atom_id res chain seq x y z
N PHE A 1 -0.94 -24.90 -14.74
CA PHE A 1 -0.27 -24.20 -15.86
C PHE A 1 -0.29 -22.67 -15.71
N ARG A 2 -1.43 -22.03 -15.40
CA ARG A 2 -1.50 -20.55 -15.31
C ARG A 2 -0.63 -19.96 -14.17
N ARG A 3 -0.58 -20.62 -13.02
CA ARG A 3 0.22 -20.14 -11.88
C ARG A 3 1.71 -20.06 -12.21
N ASN A 4 2.25 -21.11 -12.83
CA ASN A 4 3.67 -21.13 -13.24
C ASN A 4 3.99 -20.06 -14.28
N GLY A 5 3.06 -19.69 -15.17
CA GLY A 5 3.28 -18.62 -16.15
C GLY A 5 3.38 -17.23 -15.51
N PHE A 6 2.58 -16.94 -14.48
CA PHE A 6 2.65 -15.67 -13.77
C PHE A 6 3.90 -15.56 -12.90
N ASP A 7 4.30 -16.65 -12.24
CA ASP A 7 5.54 -16.69 -11.46
C ASP A 7 6.77 -16.49 -12.38
N GLN A 8 6.76 -17.06 -13.59
CA GLN A 8 7.82 -16.84 -14.59
C GLN A 8 7.85 -15.39 -15.09
N LEU A 9 6.70 -14.79 -15.36
CA LEU A 9 6.63 -13.39 -15.76
C LEU A 9 7.16 -12.47 -14.66
N ASP A 10 6.82 -12.73 -13.40
CA ASP A 10 7.35 -12.00 -12.25
C ASP A 10 8.88 -12.09 -12.16
N LEU A 11 9.45 -13.29 -12.40
CA LEU A 11 10.89 -13.47 -12.42
C LEU A 11 11.56 -12.67 -13.55
N ILE A 12 10.98 -12.67 -14.75
CA ILE A 12 11.50 -11.90 -15.90
C ILE A 12 11.48 -10.40 -15.61
N ILE A 13 10.37 -9.90 -15.12
CA ILE A 13 10.22 -8.47 -14.81
C ILE A 13 11.17 -8.06 -13.69
N ASN A 14 11.32 -8.89 -12.65
CA ASN A 14 12.30 -8.63 -11.59
C ASN A 14 13.71 -8.57 -12.14
N HIS A 15 14.08 -9.49 -13.02
CA HIS A 15 15.40 -9.47 -13.64
C HIS A 15 15.66 -8.19 -14.44
N PHE A 16 14.66 -7.67 -15.15
CA PHE A 16 14.78 -6.38 -15.86
C PHE A 16 14.92 -5.20 -14.90
N LEU A 17 14.16 -5.21 -13.79
CA LEU A 17 14.22 -4.15 -12.78
C LEU A 17 15.56 -4.17 -12.02
N ASP A 18 16.05 -5.35 -11.66
CA ASP A 18 17.34 -5.50 -10.94
C ASP A 18 18.54 -5.08 -11.80
N LYS A 19 18.43 -5.21 -13.12
CA LYS A 19 19.50 -4.89 -14.09
C LYS A 19 19.06 -3.82 -15.08
N ILE A 20 18.31 -2.83 -14.62
CA ILE A 20 17.66 -1.83 -15.47
C ILE A 20 18.63 -1.12 -16.42
N ASP A 21 19.86 -0.85 -16.00
CA ASP A 21 20.87 -0.18 -16.83
C ASP A 21 21.42 -1.07 -17.95
N SER A 22 21.23 -2.40 -17.84
CA SER A 22 21.59 -3.37 -18.89
C SER A 22 20.48 -3.54 -19.93
N PHE A 23 19.29 -2.99 -19.68
CA PHE A 23 18.12 -3.10 -20.56
C PHE A 23 17.55 -1.71 -20.94
N PRO A 24 18.25 -0.93 -21.79
CA PRO A 24 17.83 0.41 -22.15
C PRO A 24 16.45 0.44 -22.80
N GLU A 25 16.11 -0.55 -23.62
CA GLU A 25 14.79 -0.65 -24.25
C GLU A 25 13.66 -0.83 -23.23
N PHE A 26 13.90 -1.62 -22.17
CA PHE A 26 12.94 -1.75 -21.08
C PHE A 26 12.80 -0.45 -20.29
N LYS A 27 13.93 0.25 -20.05
CA LYS A 27 13.96 1.55 -19.37
C LYS A 27 13.19 2.62 -20.14
N GLU A 28 13.20 2.56 -21.48
CA GLU A 28 12.44 3.45 -22.34
C GLU A 28 10.99 3.02 -22.58
N SER A 29 10.59 1.84 -22.14
CA SER A 29 9.22 1.34 -22.33
C SER A 29 8.20 2.20 -21.58
N GLU A 30 7.02 2.35 -22.15
CA GLU A 30 5.88 3.01 -21.50
C GLU A 30 5.54 2.37 -20.15
N TYR A 31 5.71 1.06 -20.08
CA TYR A 31 5.52 0.28 -18.88
C TYR A 31 6.40 0.76 -17.71
N TYR A 32 7.70 0.93 -17.95
CA TYR A 32 8.63 1.41 -16.93
C TYR A 32 8.41 2.90 -16.63
N LYS A 33 8.18 3.70 -17.67
CA LYS A 33 7.94 5.15 -17.54
C LYS A 33 6.66 5.46 -16.78
N ALA A 34 5.61 4.69 -16.96
CA ALA A 34 4.32 4.89 -16.30
C ALA A 34 4.38 4.79 -14.76
N GLY A 35 5.37 4.06 -14.22
CA GLY A 35 5.58 3.97 -12.77
C GLY A 35 6.46 5.07 -12.18
N ARG A 36 7.20 5.80 -13.02
CA ARG A 36 8.14 6.84 -12.54
C ARG A 36 7.38 8.09 -12.10
N GLY A 37 7.75 8.61 -10.95
CA GLY A 37 7.08 9.78 -10.38
C GLY A 37 5.80 9.46 -9.61
N GLU A 38 5.29 8.24 -9.66
CA GLU A 38 4.19 7.83 -8.81
C GLU A 38 4.64 7.62 -7.36
N LEU A 39 3.76 7.86 -6.41
CA LEU A 39 4.08 7.66 -4.99
C LEU A 39 4.22 6.17 -4.64
N ILE A 40 3.49 5.31 -5.35
CA ILE A 40 3.59 3.84 -5.28
C ILE A 40 4.04 3.34 -6.67
N PRO A 41 5.34 3.44 -7.00
CA PRO A 41 5.82 3.15 -8.35
C PRO A 41 5.79 1.67 -8.73
N ASP A 42 5.89 0.79 -7.75
CA ASP A 42 6.04 -0.64 -7.97
C ASP A 42 5.48 -1.49 -6.82
N ARG A 43 5.47 -2.79 -7.04
CA ARG A 43 5.02 -3.77 -6.06
C ARG A 43 5.91 -3.87 -4.80
N PHE A 44 7.18 -3.48 -4.88
CA PHE A 44 8.08 -3.55 -3.72
C PHE A 44 7.72 -2.47 -2.71
N VAL A 45 7.48 -1.23 -3.19
CA VAL A 45 6.97 -0.15 -2.35
C VAL A 45 5.59 -0.50 -1.79
N PHE A 46 4.70 -1.05 -2.62
CA PHE A 46 3.38 -1.50 -2.16
C PHE A 46 3.49 -2.56 -1.06
N SER A 47 4.38 -3.54 -1.24
CA SER A 47 4.56 -4.66 -0.31
C SER A 47 5.22 -4.29 1.01
N GLN A 48 5.74 -3.07 1.17
CA GLN A 48 6.19 -2.56 2.46
C GLN A 48 5.02 -2.35 3.45
N TYR A 49 3.81 -2.11 2.92
CA TYR A 49 2.61 -1.81 3.70
C TYR A 49 1.53 -2.88 3.60
N TYR A 50 1.73 -3.84 2.71
CA TYR A 50 0.85 -4.99 2.49
C TYR A 50 1.68 -6.26 2.34
N LYS A 51 1.02 -7.45 2.31
CA LYS A 51 1.72 -8.71 2.01
C LYS A 51 2.39 -8.66 0.62
N PRO A 52 3.46 -9.42 0.41
CA PRO A 52 4.07 -9.53 -0.91
C PRO A 52 3.06 -9.97 -1.97
N ILE A 53 3.04 -9.26 -3.08
CA ILE A 53 2.19 -9.53 -4.23
C ILE A 53 3.02 -9.62 -5.51
N GLY A 54 2.52 -10.35 -6.50
CA GLY A 54 3.11 -10.41 -7.82
C GLY A 54 2.80 -9.16 -8.64
N HIS A 55 3.54 -9.05 -9.73
CA HIS A 55 3.48 -7.90 -10.60
C HIS A 55 2.12 -7.71 -11.27
N ILE A 56 1.49 -8.81 -11.69
CA ILE A 56 0.15 -8.78 -12.30
C ILE A 56 -0.89 -8.27 -11.32
N VAL A 57 -0.83 -8.75 -10.08
CA VAL A 57 -1.73 -8.29 -9.01
C VAL A 57 -1.54 -6.80 -8.75
N PHE A 58 -0.29 -6.34 -8.70
CA PHE A 58 0.01 -4.92 -8.56
C PHE A 58 -0.61 -4.08 -9.68
N ARG A 59 -0.55 -4.55 -10.94
CA ARG A 59 -1.20 -3.86 -12.07
C ARG A 59 -2.71 -3.73 -11.90
N TYR A 60 -3.38 -4.77 -11.41
CA TYR A 60 -4.82 -4.69 -11.11
C TYR A 60 -5.10 -3.68 -9.99
N LEU A 61 -4.21 -3.56 -9.01
CA LEU A 61 -4.37 -2.62 -7.91
C LEU A 61 -4.11 -1.16 -8.29
N GLN A 62 -3.48 -0.88 -9.43
CA GLN A 62 -3.20 0.50 -9.85
C GLN A 62 -4.45 1.37 -9.98
N ALA A 63 -5.57 0.82 -10.44
CA ALA A 63 -6.83 1.55 -10.52
C ALA A 63 -7.33 1.96 -9.13
N PHE A 64 -7.17 1.10 -8.13
CA PHE A 64 -7.56 1.37 -6.75
C PHE A 64 -6.57 2.30 -6.04
N ILE A 65 -5.28 2.23 -6.39
CA ILE A 65 -4.27 3.19 -5.93
C ILE A 65 -4.65 4.59 -6.39
N ARG A 66 -4.94 4.78 -7.69
CA ARG A 66 -5.38 6.07 -8.23
C ARG A 66 -6.67 6.55 -7.58
N ARG A 67 -7.64 5.66 -7.38
CA ARG A 67 -8.89 5.99 -6.69
C ARG A 67 -8.64 6.51 -5.27
N ALA A 68 -7.75 5.87 -4.51
CA ALA A 68 -7.38 6.31 -3.17
C ALA A 68 -6.67 7.68 -3.19
N GLU A 69 -5.79 7.90 -4.17
CA GLU A 69 -5.12 9.18 -4.36
C GLU A 69 -6.13 10.30 -4.67
N ASP A 70 -7.02 10.06 -5.62
CA ASP A 70 -7.95 11.06 -6.14
C ASP A 70 -9.08 11.41 -5.14
N LEU A 71 -9.59 10.42 -4.39
CA LEU A 71 -10.75 10.62 -3.52
C LEU A 71 -10.39 10.94 -2.07
N ASP A 72 -9.25 10.45 -1.58
CA ASP A 72 -8.95 10.51 -0.14
C ASP A 72 -7.74 11.38 0.18
N ILE A 73 -6.81 11.55 -0.75
CA ILE A 73 -5.53 12.21 -0.47
C ILE A 73 -5.41 13.57 -1.16
N SER A 74 -5.97 13.74 -2.35
CA SER A 74 -5.81 14.97 -3.15
C SER A 74 -6.26 16.24 -2.44
N ASP A 75 -7.27 16.15 -1.57
CA ASP A 75 -7.77 17.29 -0.80
C ASP A 75 -6.88 17.63 0.42
N ILE A 76 -5.93 16.75 0.78
CA ILE A 76 -5.12 16.88 1.99
C ILE A 76 -3.69 17.27 1.65
N VAL A 77 -3.17 16.77 0.53
CA VAL A 77 -1.78 16.94 0.09
C VAL A 77 -1.73 17.24 -1.39
N ASP A 78 -0.87 18.18 -1.79
CA ASP A 78 -0.56 18.37 -3.19
C ASP A 78 0.28 17.20 -3.73
N LEU A 79 -0.43 16.25 -4.33
CA LEU A 79 0.18 15.04 -4.91
C LEU A 79 1.07 15.37 -6.11
N SER A 80 0.79 16.44 -6.85
CA SER A 80 1.58 16.84 -8.02
C SER A 80 2.96 17.34 -7.59
N GLU A 81 3.05 18.12 -6.52
CA GLU A 81 4.32 18.55 -5.95
C GLU A 81 5.15 17.35 -5.48
N LEU A 82 4.54 16.42 -4.73
CA LEU A 82 5.24 15.24 -4.25
C LEU A 82 5.73 14.33 -5.38
N ARG A 83 4.92 14.14 -6.43
CA ARG A 83 5.31 13.36 -7.61
C ARG A 83 6.48 14.00 -8.35
N GLN A 84 6.48 15.33 -8.50
CA GLN A 84 7.60 16.04 -9.09
C GLN A 84 8.88 15.91 -8.25
N ALA A 85 8.80 16.01 -6.94
CA ALA A 85 9.93 15.79 -6.05
C ALA A 85 10.51 14.37 -6.18
N VAL A 86 9.65 13.35 -6.24
CA VAL A 86 10.06 11.95 -6.48
C VAL A 86 10.72 11.80 -7.85
N LEU A 87 10.16 12.42 -8.90
CA LEU A 87 10.67 12.31 -10.27
C LEU A 87 12.02 13.00 -10.44
N SER A 88 12.20 14.18 -9.83
CA SER A 88 13.45 14.94 -9.87
C SER A 88 14.56 14.36 -9.00
N GLY A 89 14.22 13.49 -8.06
CA GLY A 89 15.13 12.95 -7.04
C GLY A 89 15.57 13.99 -6.00
N THR A 90 14.94 15.17 -5.98
CA THR A 90 15.23 16.25 -5.02
C THR A 90 14.07 16.33 -4.03
N ILE A 91 14.20 15.61 -2.94
CA ILE A 91 13.15 15.49 -1.92
C ILE A 91 13.64 16.15 -0.64
N SER A 92 12.92 17.14 -0.11
CA SER A 92 13.20 17.73 1.20
C SER A 92 12.82 16.77 2.33
N ASP A 93 13.38 16.96 3.53
CA ASP A 93 13.05 16.13 4.71
C ASP A 93 11.55 16.16 5.02
N GLN A 94 10.91 17.32 4.86
CA GLN A 94 9.46 17.46 5.04
C GLN A 94 8.67 16.67 4.02
N GLN A 95 9.02 16.74 2.73
CA GLN A 95 8.39 15.98 1.66
C GLN A 95 8.63 14.47 1.84
N GLN A 96 9.84 14.07 2.23
CA GLN A 96 10.17 12.67 2.53
C GLN A 96 9.25 12.13 3.63
N ARG A 97 9.10 12.89 4.72
CA ARG A 97 8.20 12.49 5.82
C ARG A 97 6.74 12.44 5.39
N THR A 98 6.30 13.38 4.55
CA THR A 98 4.96 13.37 3.98
C THR A 98 4.73 12.12 3.12
N ILE A 99 5.67 11.78 2.25
CA ILE A 99 5.62 10.57 1.39
C ILE A 99 5.53 9.31 2.25
N GLU A 100 6.33 9.19 3.31
CA GLU A 100 6.30 8.05 4.23
C GLU A 100 4.94 7.86 4.94
N LEU A 101 4.21 8.94 5.17
CA LEU A 101 2.89 8.91 5.79
C LEU A 101 1.76 8.69 4.77
N VAL A 102 1.90 9.24 3.57
CA VAL A 102 0.91 9.13 2.49
C VAL A 102 0.87 7.72 1.90
N ARG A 103 2.03 7.10 1.64
CA ARG A 103 2.13 5.76 1.05
C ARG A 103 1.29 4.70 1.76
N PRO A 104 1.40 4.51 3.09
CA PRO A 104 0.58 3.53 3.81
C PRO A 104 -0.91 3.85 3.77
N VAL A 105 -1.32 5.12 3.71
CA VAL A 105 -2.73 5.49 3.53
C VAL A 105 -3.23 4.99 2.19
N ILE A 106 -2.54 5.35 1.11
CA ILE A 106 -2.91 4.95 -0.26
C ILE A 106 -3.00 3.42 -0.37
N VAL A 107 -1.98 2.69 0.12
CA VAL A 107 -1.95 1.22 0.04
C VAL A 107 -3.10 0.60 0.82
N CYS A 108 -3.37 1.05 2.04
CA CYS A 108 -4.46 0.51 2.85
C CYS A 108 -5.83 0.79 2.23
N LEU A 109 -6.05 1.98 1.68
CA LEU A 109 -7.31 2.33 1.01
C LEU A 109 -7.47 1.57 -0.31
N ALA A 110 -6.42 1.46 -1.13
CA ALA A 110 -6.44 0.70 -2.36
C ALA A 110 -6.80 -0.77 -2.11
N VAL A 111 -6.25 -1.39 -1.06
CA VAL A 111 -6.59 -2.74 -0.64
C VAL A 111 -8.05 -2.84 -0.18
N ALA A 112 -8.53 -1.86 0.59
CA ALA A 112 -9.93 -1.83 1.03
C ALA A 112 -10.89 -1.72 -0.16
N TYR A 113 -10.65 -0.81 -1.10
CA TYR A 113 -11.45 -0.66 -2.32
C TYR A 113 -11.43 -1.91 -3.20
N ALA A 114 -10.25 -2.50 -3.38
CA ALA A 114 -10.14 -3.73 -4.15
C ALA A 114 -10.91 -4.90 -3.49
N MET A 115 -10.89 -5.00 -2.16
CA MET A 115 -11.68 -6.01 -1.44
C MET A 115 -13.18 -5.79 -1.55
N GLU A 116 -13.64 -4.53 -1.57
CA GLU A 116 -15.06 -4.20 -1.76
C GLU A 116 -15.53 -4.55 -3.17
N ASP A 117 -14.75 -4.19 -4.19
CA ASP A 117 -15.17 -4.33 -5.58
C ASP A 117 -14.94 -5.76 -6.14
N MET A 118 -13.93 -6.46 -5.65
CA MET A 118 -13.46 -7.72 -6.23
C MET A 118 -13.63 -8.94 -5.30
N GLY A 119 -14.04 -8.75 -4.03
CA GLY A 119 -14.00 -9.81 -3.02
C GLY A 119 -12.60 -10.11 -2.48
N VAL A 120 -12.46 -10.98 -1.55
CA VAL A 120 -11.62 -10.91 -0.36
C VAL A 120 -10.14 -11.23 -0.42
N ASN A 121 -9.60 -11.94 -1.35
CA ASN A 121 -8.17 -12.25 -1.35
C ASN A 121 -7.52 -11.86 -2.67
N ILE A 122 -6.65 -10.86 -2.57
CA ILE A 122 -5.82 -10.40 -3.68
C ILE A 122 -4.44 -11.04 -3.50
N ASP A 123 -4.17 -12.11 -4.20
CA ASP A 123 -2.85 -12.73 -4.30
C ASP A 123 -2.52 -13.12 -5.75
N ASN A 124 -1.32 -13.66 -5.97
CA ASN A 124 -0.86 -14.07 -7.30
C ASN A 124 -1.74 -15.15 -7.97
N ALA A 125 -2.67 -15.74 -7.23
CA ALA A 125 -3.57 -16.75 -7.72
C ALA A 125 -4.98 -16.20 -7.99
N GLY A 126 -5.21 -14.88 -7.79
CA GLY A 126 -6.48 -14.20 -8.01
C GLY A 126 -7.19 -13.82 -6.70
N ILE A 127 -8.48 -13.57 -6.82
CA ILE A 127 -9.33 -13.13 -5.72
C ILE A 127 -10.20 -14.29 -5.27
N TRP A 128 -9.97 -14.78 -4.06
CA TRP A 128 -10.68 -15.95 -3.55
C TRP A 128 -10.60 -16.07 -2.02
N MET A 129 -11.44 -16.92 -1.48
CA MET A 129 -11.34 -17.41 -0.11
C MET A 129 -10.88 -18.87 -0.12
N GLU A 130 -9.76 -19.18 0.51
CA GLU A 130 -9.35 -20.56 0.76
C GLU A 130 -10.12 -21.11 1.98
N ARG A 131 -10.95 -22.10 1.75
CA ARG A 131 -11.51 -22.91 2.83
C ARG A 131 -10.76 -24.24 2.88
N ARG A 132 -10.14 -24.54 4.01
CA ARG A 132 -9.61 -25.87 4.27
C ARG A 132 -10.80 -26.78 4.62
N VAL A 133 -11.09 -27.73 3.75
CA VAL A 133 -11.98 -28.84 4.09
C VAL A 133 -11.14 -29.86 4.86
N ALA A 134 -11.50 -30.13 6.10
CA ALA A 134 -10.64 -30.76 7.09
C ALA A 134 -10.29 -32.24 6.84
N ALA A 135 -10.97 -32.94 5.90
CA ALA A 135 -10.81 -34.38 5.71
C ALA A 135 -9.83 -34.80 4.60
N ASP A 136 -9.71 -34.06 3.49
CA ASP A 136 -8.98 -34.55 2.29
C ASP A 136 -7.91 -33.61 1.75
N GLY A 137 -7.53 -32.55 2.44
CA GLY A 137 -6.52 -31.61 1.96
C GLY A 137 -6.94 -30.80 0.72
N ILE A 138 -8.17 -30.93 0.28
CA ILE A 138 -8.73 -30.21 -0.85
C ILE A 138 -8.98 -28.77 -0.43
N ARG A 139 -8.33 -27.83 -1.13
CA ARG A 139 -8.59 -26.41 -0.97
C ARG A 139 -9.73 -26.02 -1.92
N GLU A 140 -10.92 -25.85 -1.38
CA GLU A 140 -12.02 -25.29 -2.15
C GLU A 140 -11.91 -23.77 -2.22
N LYS A 141 -12.08 -23.25 -3.43
CA LYS A 141 -12.17 -21.82 -3.68
C LYS A 141 -13.63 -21.42 -3.69
N ASN A 142 -14.09 -20.94 -2.57
CA ASN A 142 -15.46 -20.46 -2.42
C ASN A 142 -15.53 -18.94 -2.56
N PRO A 143 -16.67 -18.38 -3.00
CA PRO A 143 -16.91 -16.96 -2.91
C PRO A 143 -16.73 -16.51 -1.44
N PRO A 144 -16.18 -15.32 -1.23
CA PRO A 144 -15.90 -14.84 0.11
C PRO A 144 -17.17 -14.65 0.93
N ASP A 145 -17.09 -14.99 2.20
CA ASP A 145 -18.12 -14.62 3.17
C ASP A 145 -18.15 -13.10 3.32
N THR A 146 -19.32 -12.49 3.14
CA THR A 146 -19.56 -11.06 3.23
C THR A 146 -19.08 -10.49 4.60
N ILE A 147 -19.25 -11.26 5.67
CA ILE A 147 -18.81 -10.85 7.02
C ILE A 147 -17.29 -10.74 7.06
N LEU A 148 -16.57 -11.68 6.49
CA LEU A 148 -15.11 -11.66 6.42
C LEU A 148 -14.62 -10.51 5.54
N VAL A 149 -15.26 -10.27 4.39
CA VAL A 149 -14.97 -9.12 3.53
C VAL A 149 -15.06 -7.82 4.33
N ASN A 150 -16.21 -7.58 4.94
CA ASN A 150 -16.47 -6.36 5.71
C ASN A 150 -15.49 -6.18 6.87
N THR A 151 -15.10 -7.28 7.52
CA THR A 151 -14.11 -7.26 8.60
C THR A 151 -12.73 -6.84 8.09
N LEU A 152 -12.29 -7.37 6.95
CA LEU A 152 -11.01 -7.03 6.34
C LEU A 152 -11.00 -5.60 5.79
N VAL A 153 -12.06 -5.19 5.10
CA VAL A 153 -12.24 -3.81 4.63
C VAL A 153 -12.16 -2.84 5.80
N SER A 154 -12.90 -3.11 6.88
CA SER A 154 -12.87 -2.28 8.10
C SER A 154 -11.48 -2.23 8.72
N LYS A 155 -10.75 -3.34 8.74
CA LYS A 155 -9.37 -3.39 9.22
C LYS A 155 -8.47 -2.43 8.42
N TYR A 156 -8.48 -2.51 7.08
CA TYR A 156 -7.62 -1.67 6.25
C TYR A 156 -8.04 -0.20 6.28
N ARG A 157 -9.33 0.10 6.28
CA ARG A 157 -9.83 1.48 6.48
C ARG A 157 -9.40 2.06 7.83
N ASN A 158 -9.46 1.27 8.91
CA ASN A 158 -8.99 1.69 10.22
C ASN A 158 -7.46 1.92 10.26
N MET A 159 -6.68 1.11 9.54
CA MET A 159 -5.24 1.34 9.39
C MET A 159 -4.97 2.63 8.62
N ALA A 160 -5.65 2.85 7.49
CA ALA A 160 -5.54 4.08 6.72
C ALA A 160 -5.86 5.31 7.58
N ASN A 161 -6.95 5.27 8.35
CA ASN A 161 -7.35 6.37 9.24
C ASN A 161 -6.33 6.68 10.35
N ARG A 162 -5.54 5.69 10.79
CA ARG A 162 -4.45 5.94 11.75
C ARG A 162 -3.31 6.72 11.08
N TYR A 163 -2.87 6.29 9.91
CA TYR A 163 -1.84 7.00 9.16
C TYR A 163 -2.31 8.39 8.71
N LEU A 164 -3.57 8.52 8.32
CA LEU A 164 -4.16 9.80 7.93
C LEU A 164 -4.13 10.81 9.08
N ARG A 165 -4.43 10.39 10.30
CA ARG A 165 -4.31 11.24 11.50
C ARG A 165 -2.87 11.68 11.76
N GLU A 166 -1.90 10.80 11.58
CA GLU A 166 -0.48 11.17 11.72
C GLU A 166 -0.03 12.12 10.60
N LEU A 167 -0.52 11.92 9.37
CA LEU A 167 -0.30 12.84 8.26
C LEU A 167 -0.87 14.23 8.57
N GLN A 168 -2.12 14.31 9.02
CA GLN A 168 -2.76 15.58 9.39
C GLN A 168 -2.01 16.31 10.51
N LYS A 169 -1.52 15.59 11.52
CA LYS A 169 -0.68 16.16 12.57
C LYS A 169 0.64 16.70 12.01
N HIS A 170 1.28 15.94 11.11
CA HIS A 170 2.51 16.38 10.48
C HIS A 170 2.31 17.66 9.66
N LEU A 171 1.25 17.72 8.86
CA LEU A 171 0.93 18.89 8.03
C LEU A 171 0.52 20.11 8.85
N SER A 172 -0.15 19.92 9.99
CA SER A 172 -0.55 21.01 10.88
C SER A 172 0.60 21.57 11.73
N GLY A 173 1.83 21.02 11.62
CA GLY A 173 2.97 21.41 12.44
C GLY A 173 2.79 21.09 13.93
N ALA A 174 1.76 20.34 14.30
CA ALA A 174 1.52 19.92 15.67
C ALA A 174 2.64 18.98 16.10
N THR A 175 3.55 19.46 16.96
CA THR A 175 4.54 18.63 17.62
C THR A 175 3.85 17.46 18.29
N ASN A 176 4.40 16.27 18.10
CA ASN A 176 3.90 14.99 18.63
C ASN A 176 3.93 15.02 20.18
N THR A 177 3.02 15.74 20.79
CA THR A 177 2.70 15.53 22.20
C THR A 177 1.89 14.24 22.26
N ASN A 178 2.63 13.12 22.38
CA ASN A 178 2.00 11.82 22.59
C ASN A 178 1.14 11.91 23.87
N PRO A 179 -0.20 11.90 23.78
CA PRO A 179 -1.06 12.05 24.96
C PRO A 179 -0.92 10.88 25.94
N LEU A 180 -0.19 9.82 25.56
CA LEU A 180 0.13 8.68 26.42
C LEU A 180 1.41 8.86 27.22
N ILE A 181 2.28 9.81 26.84
CA ILE A 181 3.38 10.25 27.68
C ILE A 181 2.88 11.46 28.46
N ARG A 182 1.96 11.28 29.39
CA ARG A 182 1.75 12.24 30.46
C ARG A 182 3.05 12.30 31.25
N ASP A 183 3.66 13.46 31.21
CA ASP A 183 4.83 13.76 32.04
C ASP A 183 4.46 13.55 33.50
N ASN A 184 4.78 12.38 34.05
CA ASN A 184 4.55 12.02 35.43
C ASN A 184 5.51 12.72 36.40
N LYS A 185 6.30 13.69 35.92
CA LYS A 185 7.29 14.41 36.75
C LYS A 185 6.69 15.21 37.91
N ASN A 186 5.36 15.42 37.94
CA ASN A 186 4.70 16.20 38.96
C ASN A 186 3.82 15.41 39.94
N LYS A 187 3.84 14.08 39.92
CA LYS A 187 3.23 13.32 41.04
C LYS A 187 4.26 13.09 42.14
N LYS A 188 4.36 14.05 43.02
CA LYS A 188 4.90 13.80 44.36
C LYS A 188 3.95 12.81 45.04
N THR A 189 4.32 11.55 45.10
CA THR A 189 3.71 10.57 45.97
C THR A 189 4.12 10.89 47.41
N THR A 190 3.31 11.66 48.13
CA THR A 190 3.38 11.73 49.59
C THR A 190 2.74 10.47 50.12
N TRP A 191 3.58 9.52 50.50
CA TRP A 191 3.19 8.43 51.43
C TRP A 191 3.25 9.01 52.84
N GLN A 192 2.10 9.13 53.47
CA GLN A 192 1.98 9.19 54.93
C GLN A 192 1.53 7.83 55.43
#